data_e85162538793039373894dcc0f7fe0c1
#
_entry.id   e85162538793039373894dcc0f7fe0c1
#
_cell.length_a   1.000
_cell.length_b   1.000
_cell.length_c   1.000
_cell.angle_alpha   90.00
_cell.angle_beta   90.00
_cell.angle_gamma   90.00
#
_symmetry.space_group_name_H-M   'P 1'
#
loop_
_entity.id
_entity.type
_entity.pdbx_description
1 polymer ?
#
loop_
_entity_poly.entity_id
_entity_poly.type
_entity_poly.pdbx_seq_one_letter_code
_entity_poly.pdbx_strand_id
1 'polypeptide(L)'
;DVYKRQVIMGARMPRKYVAEMVMDRISASRNYLGEEYTYHEPLQYFLKSKEKLWFIHPQTKKELEGLLRILDKYGEDKTLWYIRNVYLCDNRGKKVKSPGKKLRNHR
;
A
#
# COMPACT_ATOMS: atom_id res chain seq x y z
N ASP A 1 3.40 -19.29 -1.39
CA ASP A 1 4.50 -18.86 -0.55
C ASP A 1 3.99 -18.44 0.83
N VAL A 2 4.93 -18.15 1.71
CA VAL A 2 4.60 -17.83 3.11
C VAL A 2 3.67 -16.64 3.17
N TYR A 3 3.90 -15.68 2.33
CA TYR A 3 3.15 -14.46 2.32
C TYR A 3 1.68 -14.70 1.94
N LYS A 4 1.46 -15.47 0.89
CA LYS A 4 0.11 -15.83 0.49
C LYS A 4 -0.61 -16.60 1.58
N ARG A 5 0.13 -17.47 2.27
CA ARG A 5 -0.47 -18.24 3.36
C ARG A 5 -0.94 -17.33 4.47
N GLN A 6 -0.16 -16.30 4.80
CA GLN A 6 -0.55 -15.35 5.83
C GLN A 6 -1.84 -14.61 5.46
N VAL A 7 -1.94 -14.23 4.19
CA VAL A 7 -3.15 -13.54 3.72
C VAL A 7 -4.35 -14.45 3.86
N ILE A 8 -4.22 -15.69 3.42
CA ILE A 8 -5.32 -16.66 3.50
C ILE A 8 -5.74 -16.89 4.94
N MET A 9 -4.80 -16.86 5.87
CA MET A 9 -5.09 -17.10 7.26
C MET A 9 -5.54 -15.84 8.00
N GLY A 10 -5.63 -14.71 7.29
CA GLY A 10 -6.10 -13.47 7.89
C GLY A 10 -5.07 -12.77 8.76
N ALA A 11 -3.80 -13.14 8.65
CA ALA A 11 -2.75 -12.49 9.42
C ALA A 11 -2.49 -11.08 8.88
N ARG A 12 -2.10 -10.19 9.79
CA ARG A 12 -1.76 -8.83 9.38
C ARG A 12 -0.49 -8.85 8.54
N MET A 13 -0.52 -8.14 7.43
CA MET A 13 0.60 -8.09 6.50
C MET A 13 1.58 -6.99 6.89
N PRO A 14 2.89 -7.21 6.70
CA PRO A 14 3.85 -6.13 6.88
C PRO A 14 3.55 -4.97 5.93
N ARG A 15 3.91 -3.77 6.36
CA ARG A 15 3.63 -2.58 5.55
C ARG A 15 4.25 -2.64 4.16
N LYS A 16 5.44 -3.22 4.08
CA LYS A 16 6.10 -3.38 2.78
C LYS A 16 5.20 -4.07 1.77
N TYR A 17 4.51 -5.10 2.21
CA TYR A 17 3.66 -5.86 1.30
C TYR A 17 2.35 -5.13 0.99
N VAL A 18 1.85 -4.36 1.94
CA VAL A 18 0.67 -3.53 1.66
C VAL A 18 1.03 -2.49 0.59
N ALA A 19 2.22 -1.89 0.70
CA ALA A 19 2.69 -0.94 -0.30
C ALA A 19 2.78 -1.60 -1.67
N GLU A 20 3.28 -2.84 -1.71
CA GLU A 20 3.37 -3.57 -2.97
C GLU A 20 1.99 -3.85 -3.55
N MET A 21 1.00 -4.11 -2.69
CA MET A 21 -0.36 -4.31 -3.16
C MET A 21 -0.92 -3.05 -3.82
N VAL A 22 -0.58 -1.88 -3.28
CA VAL A 22 -1.00 -0.63 -3.90
C VAL A 22 -0.41 -0.52 -5.30
N MET A 23 0.89 -0.78 -5.43
CA MET A 23 1.55 -0.70 -6.72
C MET A 23 0.96 -1.70 -7.70
N ASP A 24 0.68 -2.92 -7.23
CA ASP A 24 0.08 -3.94 -8.09
C ASP A 24 -1.29 -3.48 -8.60
N ARG A 25 -2.08 -2.86 -7.75
CA ARG A 25 -3.40 -2.40 -8.14
C ARG A 25 -3.32 -1.28 -9.17
N ILE A 26 -2.35 -0.38 -9.01
CA ILE A 26 -2.13 0.67 -9.99
C ILE A 26 -1.75 0.04 -11.34
N SER A 27 -0.80 -0.88 -11.32
CA SER A 27 -0.35 -1.52 -12.55
C SER A 27 -1.47 -2.31 -13.22
N ALA A 28 -2.24 -3.05 -12.43
CA ALA A 28 -3.35 -3.84 -12.98
C ALA A 28 -4.40 -2.93 -13.60
N SER A 29 -4.71 -1.83 -12.93
CA SER A 29 -5.69 -0.89 -13.46
C SER A 29 -5.22 -0.28 -14.78
N ARG A 30 -3.94 0.07 -14.85
CA ARG A 30 -3.38 0.62 -16.08
C ARG A 30 -3.44 -0.39 -17.22
N ASN A 31 -3.09 -1.65 -16.94
CA ASN A 31 -3.14 -2.68 -17.96
C ASN A 31 -4.56 -2.92 -18.46
N TYR A 32 -5.50 -2.92 -17.53
CA TYR A 32 -6.88 -3.24 -17.86
C TYR A 32 -7.57 -2.10 -18.60
N LEU A 33 -7.36 -0.87 -18.14
CA LEU A 33 -8.10 0.28 -18.67
C LEU A 33 -7.35 1.02 -19.78
N GLY A 34 -6.04 0.83 -19.86
CA GLY A 34 -5.26 1.52 -20.89
C GLY A 34 -5.39 3.01 -20.78
N GLU A 35 -5.81 3.65 -21.87
CA GLU A 35 -5.91 5.10 -21.91
C GLU A 35 -7.03 5.63 -21.02
N GLU A 36 -7.93 4.79 -20.61
CA GLU A 36 -9.02 5.21 -19.74
C GLU A 36 -8.64 5.19 -18.26
N TYR A 37 -7.44 4.75 -17.96
CA TYR A 37 -7.00 4.70 -16.57
C TYR A 37 -6.89 6.11 -15.98
N THR A 38 -7.38 6.24 -14.74
CA THR A 38 -7.12 7.41 -13.92
C THR A 38 -6.72 6.91 -12.54
N TYR A 39 -6.05 7.80 -11.77
CA TYR A 39 -5.61 7.39 -10.44
C TYR A 39 -6.77 7.21 -9.45
N HIS A 40 -7.98 7.44 -9.89
CA HIS A 40 -9.16 7.17 -9.07
C HIS A 40 -9.61 5.69 -9.15
N GLU A 41 -9.21 5.01 -10.21
CA GLU A 41 -9.70 3.66 -10.47
C GLU A 41 -9.33 2.62 -9.42
N PRO A 42 -8.09 2.62 -8.90
CA PRO A 42 -7.75 1.60 -7.90
C PRO A 42 -8.65 1.65 -6.67
N LEU A 43 -8.98 2.85 -6.18
CA LEU A 43 -9.88 2.97 -5.04
C LEU A 43 -11.28 2.50 -5.41
N GLN A 44 -11.78 2.90 -6.58
CA GLN A 44 -13.11 2.50 -7.00
C GLN A 44 -13.23 0.99 -7.08
N TYR A 45 -12.24 0.35 -7.66
CA TYR A 45 -12.26 -1.11 -7.77
C TYR A 45 -12.20 -1.76 -6.38
N PHE A 46 -11.36 -1.22 -5.50
CA PHE A 46 -11.27 -1.73 -4.15
C PHE A 46 -12.61 -1.66 -3.43
N LEU A 47 -13.29 -0.53 -3.53
CA LEU A 47 -14.57 -0.35 -2.84
C LEU A 47 -15.63 -1.31 -3.36
N LYS A 48 -15.62 -1.59 -4.66
CA LYS A 48 -16.56 -2.53 -5.24
C LYS A 48 -16.32 -3.96 -4.78
N SER A 49 -15.07 -4.31 -4.52
CA SER A 49 -14.71 -5.69 -4.19
C SER A 49 -14.37 -5.88 -2.72
N LYS A 50 -14.57 -4.85 -1.91
CA LYS A 50 -14.13 -4.84 -0.53
C LYS A 50 -14.67 -6.01 0.27
N GLU A 51 -15.92 -6.36 0.06
CA GLU A 51 -16.54 -7.44 0.83
C GLU A 51 -15.97 -8.81 0.46
N LYS A 52 -15.44 -8.92 -0.74
CA LYS A 52 -14.83 -10.18 -1.17
C LYS A 52 -13.47 -10.42 -0.53
N LEU A 53 -12.95 -9.41 0.16
CA LEU A 53 -11.65 -9.49 0.82
C LEU A 53 -11.79 -9.83 2.30
N TRP A 54 -12.83 -10.56 2.65
CA TRP A 54 -13.10 -10.91 4.04
C TRP A 54 -11.94 -11.67 4.71
N PHE A 55 -11.14 -12.36 3.92
CA PHE A 55 -10.04 -13.16 4.44
C PHE A 55 -8.81 -12.33 4.80
N ILE A 56 -8.79 -11.05 4.43
CA ILE A 56 -7.67 -10.18 4.73
C ILE A 56 -7.86 -9.55 6.11
N HIS A 57 -6.80 -9.53 6.90
CA HIS A 57 -6.86 -8.92 8.23
C HIS A 57 -7.46 -7.53 8.17
N PRO A 58 -8.40 -7.18 9.08
CA PRO A 58 -9.06 -5.88 9.04
C PRO A 58 -8.10 -4.70 9.04
N GLN A 59 -7.02 -4.78 9.83
CA GLN A 59 -6.06 -3.68 9.87
C GLN A 59 -5.33 -3.53 8.53
N THR A 60 -4.97 -4.66 7.93
CA THR A 60 -4.34 -4.64 6.61
C THR A 60 -5.26 -4.01 5.57
N LYS A 61 -6.53 -4.40 5.61
CA LYS A 61 -7.52 -3.87 4.67
C LYS A 61 -7.69 -2.37 4.86
N LYS A 62 -7.70 -1.93 6.12
CA LYS A 62 -7.83 -0.51 6.43
C LYS A 62 -6.64 0.29 5.92
N GLU A 63 -5.43 -0.25 6.08
CA GLU A 63 -4.24 0.42 5.60
C GLU A 63 -4.22 0.50 4.08
N LEU A 64 -4.62 -0.58 3.42
CA LEU A 64 -4.70 -0.59 1.97
C LEU A 64 -5.69 0.46 1.49
N GLU A 65 -6.87 0.49 2.11
CA GLU A 65 -7.87 1.49 1.73
C GLU A 65 -7.35 2.91 1.94
N GLY A 66 -6.66 3.14 3.06
CA GLY A 66 -6.10 4.46 3.34
C GLY A 66 -5.15 4.93 2.27
N LEU A 67 -4.26 4.05 1.83
CA LEU A 67 -3.31 4.41 0.79
C LEU A 67 -4.01 4.65 -0.55
N LEU A 68 -5.03 3.85 -0.86
CA LEU A 68 -5.79 4.05 -2.08
C LEU A 68 -6.57 5.36 -2.05
N ARG A 69 -7.02 5.78 -0.86
CA ARG A 69 -7.69 7.08 -0.74
C ARG A 69 -6.72 8.23 -0.94
N ILE A 70 -5.48 8.08 -0.49
CA ILE A 70 -4.46 9.09 -0.75
C ILE A 70 -4.20 9.16 -2.25
N LEU A 71 -4.13 8.02 -2.91
CA LEU A 71 -3.97 7.97 -4.35
C LEU A 71 -5.12 8.69 -5.05
N ASP A 72 -6.34 8.38 -4.63
CA ASP A 72 -7.54 8.96 -5.23
C ASP A 72 -7.56 10.49 -5.13
N LYS A 73 -7.04 11.00 -4.03
CA LYS A 73 -7.12 12.43 -3.76
C LYS A 73 -5.93 13.21 -4.32
N TYR A 74 -4.74 12.64 -4.22
CA TYR A 74 -3.52 13.39 -4.50
C TYR A 74 -2.75 12.92 -5.73
N GLY A 75 -3.06 11.74 -6.26
CA GLY A 75 -2.37 11.21 -7.43
C GLY A 75 -1.17 10.35 -7.07
N GLU A 76 -0.54 9.80 -8.11
CA GLU A 76 0.49 8.77 -7.92
C GLU A 76 1.76 9.31 -7.29
N ASP A 77 2.23 10.47 -7.74
CA ASP A 77 3.50 10.98 -7.24
C ASP A 77 3.44 11.25 -5.75
N LYS A 78 2.38 11.88 -5.29
CA LYS A 78 2.25 12.17 -3.87
C LYS A 78 2.02 10.92 -3.05
N THR A 79 1.31 9.94 -3.61
CA THR A 79 1.11 8.68 -2.93
C THR A 79 2.43 7.94 -2.76
N LEU A 80 3.25 7.90 -3.80
CA LEU A 80 4.56 7.26 -3.69
C LEU A 80 5.44 7.97 -2.68
N TRP A 81 5.39 9.29 -2.67
CA TRP A 81 6.15 10.06 -1.69
C TRP A 81 5.69 9.70 -0.27
N TYR A 82 4.38 9.65 -0.06
CA TYR A 82 3.83 9.32 1.25
C TYR A 82 4.25 7.91 1.68
N ILE A 83 4.17 6.95 0.77
CA ILE A 83 4.52 5.58 1.08
C ILE A 83 5.98 5.50 1.51
N ARG A 84 6.86 6.14 0.78
CA ARG A 84 8.29 6.08 1.08
C ARG A 84 8.66 6.83 2.35
N ASN A 85 8.07 7.99 2.57
CA ASN A 85 8.55 8.89 3.61
C ASN A 85 7.72 8.87 4.88
N VAL A 86 6.53 8.30 4.83
CA VAL A 86 5.67 8.25 6.00
C VAL A 86 5.28 6.82 6.32
N TYR A 87 4.63 6.14 5.37
CA TYR A 87 4.07 4.83 5.65
C TYR A 87 5.13 3.78 5.93
N LEU A 88 6.16 3.71 5.12
CA LEU A 88 7.24 2.74 5.30
C LEU A 88 8.31 3.22 6.26
N CYS A 89 8.30 4.50 6.60
CA CYS A 89 9.26 5.05 7.53
C CYS A 89 8.77 4.82 8.94
N ASP A 90 9.36 3.86 9.61
CA ASP A 90 8.91 3.49 10.95
C ASP A 90 9.53 4.40 11.98
N ASN A 91 8.72 5.26 12.54
CA ASN A 91 9.19 6.21 13.54
C ASN A 91 9.25 5.62 14.92
N ARG A 92 8.90 4.39 15.03
CA ARG A 92 8.91 3.75 16.34
C ARG A 92 10.19 2.99 16.62
N GLY A 93 10.97 2.91 15.62
CA GLY A 93 12.15 2.17 15.86
C GLY A 93 13.35 2.57 15.15
N LYS A 94 12.74 2.77 14.90
CA LYS A 94 13.30 2.95 14.29
C LYS A 94 13.92 3.27 13.47
N LYS A 95 14.11 3.38 13.44
CA LYS A 95 14.37 3.80 12.65
C LYS A 95 14.98 3.57 12.10
N VAL A 96 14.72 3.21 12.09
CA VAL A 96 15.08 3.19 11.55
C VAL A 96 15.91 3.03 11.19
N LYS A 97 16.13 2.57 11.36
CA LYS A 97 16.83 2.51 11.09
C LYS A 97 17.54 2.55 10.57
N SER A 98 17.42 2.49 10.83
CA SER A 98 18.10 2.70 10.41
C SER A 98 18.72 3.05 10.10
N PRO A 99 18.89 3.05 10.26
CA PRO A 99 19.54 3.54 9.98
C PRO A 99 20.09 3.91 9.57
N GLY A 100 20.04 3.94 9.79
CA GLY A 100 20.60 4.30 9.41
C GLY A 100 20.82 4.88 9.14
N LYS A 101 20.82 4.88 9.37
CA LYS A 101 21.19 5.27 9.17
C LYS A 101 21.44 6.04 8.87
N LYS A 102 21.37 6.12 9.22
CA LYS A 102 21.79 6.62 9.06
C LYS A 102 22.07 7.33 8.49
N LEU A 103 21.63 7.26 8.86
CA LEU A 103 22.08 7.76 8.39
C LEU A 103 22.34 8.48 8.13
N ARG A 104 22.18 8.60 8.26
CA ARG A 104 22.60 9.08 7.98
C ARG A 104 22.73 9.92 7.61
N ASN A 105 22.27 9.81 7.99
CA ASN A 105 22.54 10.40 7.70
C ASN A 105 22.56 11.11 7.42
N HIS A 106 22.10 11.13 7.72
CA HIS A 106 22.36 11.57 7.43
C HIS A 106 22.51 12.27 7.11
N ARG A 107 22.34 12.36 7.35
CA ARG A 107 22.55 12.85 7.08
C ARG A 107 22.85 13.27 6.47
#